data_28278ff639e271cfd4d318c7a76c578e
#
_entry.id   28278ff639e271cfd4d318c7a76c578e
#
_cell.length_a   1.000
_cell.length_b   1.000
_cell.length_c   1.000
_cell.angle_alpha   90.00
_cell.angle_beta   90.00
_cell.angle_gamma   90.00
#
_symmetry.space_group_name_H-M   'P 1'
#
loop_
_entity.id
_entity.type
_entity.pdbx_description
1 polymer ?
#
loop_
_entity_poly.entity_id
_entity_poly.type
_entity_poly.pdbx_seq_one_letter_code
_entity_poly.pdbx_strand_id
1 'polypeptide(L)'
;LLPPNKNQIVKTINEIKVSDYKILVLPGGVKAMEKVRQEKKIINFITEFNKEKKIIACICSGAQLLISAKVVKGRKIAGYYSMEDDLVNAGAIYTDKPAVVDDNIITTAHYKDMGPWMREIIKKAET
;
A
#
# COMPACT_ATOMS: atom_id res chain seq x y z
N LEU A 1 0.67 -2.01 -20.24
CA LEU A 1 1.52 -2.75 -19.30
C LEU A 1 2.63 -3.47 -20.04
N LEU A 2 3.84 -3.34 -19.54
CA LEU A 2 4.98 -4.11 -20.09
C LEU A 2 4.83 -5.57 -19.65
N PRO A 3 5.15 -6.53 -20.53
CA PRO A 3 5.15 -7.93 -20.13
C PRO A 3 6.24 -8.16 -19.08
N PRO A 4 6.03 -9.09 -18.14
CA PRO A 4 7.06 -9.42 -17.16
C PRO A 4 8.28 -10.03 -17.87
N ASN A 5 9.47 -9.73 -17.37
CA ASN A 5 10.65 -10.39 -17.88
C ASN A 5 10.73 -11.81 -17.29
N LYS A 6 11.57 -12.64 -17.88
CA LYS A 6 11.68 -14.07 -17.48
C LYS A 6 12.14 -14.28 -16.05
N ASN A 7 12.68 -13.26 -15.38
CA ASN A 7 13.14 -13.34 -14.00
C ASN A 7 12.07 -12.92 -12.99
N GLN A 8 10.93 -12.43 -13.46
CA GLN A 8 9.84 -12.03 -12.59
C GLN A 8 8.92 -13.22 -12.32
N ILE A 9 8.53 -13.36 -11.05
CA ILE A 9 7.53 -14.34 -10.65
C ILE A 9 6.17 -13.66 -10.70
N VAL A 10 5.29 -14.17 -11.57
CA VAL A 10 3.94 -13.61 -11.71
C VAL A 10 2.93 -14.64 -11.25
N LYS A 11 2.08 -14.23 -10.30
CA LYS A 11 1.03 -15.08 -9.75
C LYS A 11 -0.29 -14.34 -9.74
N THR A 12 -1.39 -15.08 -9.83
CA THR A 12 -2.72 -14.52 -9.64
C THR A 12 -3.05 -14.47 -8.15
N ILE A 13 -4.08 -13.68 -7.80
CA ILE A 13 -4.53 -13.58 -6.41
C ILE A 13 -4.96 -14.94 -5.83
N ASN A 14 -5.42 -15.85 -6.67
CA ASN A 14 -5.84 -17.18 -6.22
C ASN A 14 -4.66 -18.09 -5.86
N GLU A 15 -3.45 -17.75 -6.32
CA GLU A 15 -2.25 -18.56 -6.13
C GLU A 15 -1.42 -18.14 -4.91
N ILE A 16 -1.81 -17.04 -4.23
CA ILE A 16 -1.03 -16.50 -3.13
C ILE A 16 -1.79 -16.58 -1.81
N LYS A 17 -1.03 -16.70 -0.73
CA LYS A 17 -1.56 -16.72 0.64
C LYS A 17 -0.85 -15.66 1.47
N VAL A 18 -1.59 -15.02 2.35
CA VAL A 18 -1.02 -14.02 3.26
C VAL A 18 0.16 -14.59 4.06
N SER A 19 0.03 -15.84 4.50
CA SER A 19 1.06 -16.52 5.31
C SER A 19 2.41 -16.64 4.61
N ASP A 20 2.45 -16.55 3.28
CA ASP A 20 3.68 -16.73 2.51
C ASP A 20 4.53 -15.46 2.40
N TYR A 21 4.03 -14.32 2.84
CA TYR A 21 4.72 -13.03 2.63
C TYR A 21 4.83 -12.23 3.91
N LYS A 22 5.88 -11.41 4.00
CA LYS A 22 6.11 -10.49 5.12
C LYS A 22 5.76 -9.04 4.76
N ILE A 23 5.90 -8.68 3.51
CA ILE A 23 5.74 -7.31 3.04
C ILE A 23 4.85 -7.30 1.82
N LEU A 24 3.86 -6.43 1.83
CA LEU A 24 2.99 -6.18 0.69
C LEU A 24 3.29 -4.78 0.18
N VAL A 25 3.64 -4.67 -1.10
CA VAL A 25 3.91 -3.37 -1.72
C VAL A 25 2.75 -3.00 -2.65
N LEU A 26 2.21 -1.80 -2.46
CA LEU A 26 1.14 -1.24 -3.30
C LEU A 26 1.73 -0.07 -4.09
N PRO A 27 2.14 -0.30 -5.34
CA PRO A 27 3.02 0.65 -6.05
C PRO A 27 2.33 1.88 -6.64
N GLY A 28 1.02 1.87 -6.77
CA GLY A 28 0.31 3.04 -7.31
C GLY A 28 0.06 2.95 -8.81
N GLY A 29 -0.12 4.14 -9.42
CA GLY A 29 -0.61 4.25 -10.78
C GLY A 29 -2.13 4.35 -10.80
N VAL A 30 -2.67 5.56 -11.05
CA VAL A 30 -4.11 5.85 -10.93
C VAL A 30 -4.97 4.83 -11.67
N LYS A 31 -4.65 4.62 -12.95
CA LYS A 31 -5.47 3.76 -13.81
C LYS A 31 -5.42 2.29 -13.37
N ALA A 32 -4.24 1.83 -12.96
CA ALA A 32 -4.09 0.47 -12.47
C ALA A 32 -4.84 0.29 -11.15
N MET A 33 -4.71 1.25 -10.24
CA MET A 33 -5.36 1.17 -8.92
C MET A 33 -6.87 1.22 -9.04
N GLU A 34 -7.42 1.98 -9.96
CA GLU A 34 -8.86 2.01 -10.21
C GLU A 34 -9.41 0.65 -10.61
N LYS A 35 -8.64 -0.12 -11.38
CA LYS A 35 -9.03 -1.47 -11.75
C LYS A 35 -8.85 -2.44 -10.60
N VAL A 36 -7.70 -2.40 -9.97
CA VAL A 36 -7.34 -3.35 -8.90
C VAL A 36 -8.29 -3.22 -7.70
N ARG A 37 -8.70 -2.00 -7.36
CA ARG A 37 -9.60 -1.81 -6.21
C ARG A 37 -10.97 -2.44 -6.38
N GLN A 38 -11.35 -2.80 -7.61
CA GLN A 38 -12.61 -3.48 -7.89
C GLN A 38 -12.54 -4.98 -7.63
N GLU A 39 -11.34 -5.52 -7.51
CA GLU A 39 -11.12 -6.95 -7.26
C GLU A 39 -11.22 -7.24 -5.76
N LYS A 40 -12.35 -7.74 -5.34
CA LYS A 40 -12.65 -7.99 -3.93
C LYS A 40 -11.64 -8.93 -3.27
N LYS A 41 -11.14 -9.91 -4.00
CA LYS A 41 -10.13 -10.85 -3.48
C LYS A 41 -8.83 -10.14 -3.13
N ILE A 42 -8.42 -9.16 -3.94
CA ILE A 42 -7.23 -8.37 -3.68
C ILE A 42 -7.44 -7.48 -2.45
N ILE A 43 -8.60 -6.83 -2.37
CA ILE A 43 -8.93 -5.99 -1.23
C ILE A 43 -8.98 -6.83 0.05
N ASN A 44 -9.57 -8.01 0.00
CA ASN A 44 -9.60 -8.92 1.15
C ASN A 44 -8.20 -9.36 1.56
N PHE A 45 -7.31 -9.58 0.61
CA PHE A 45 -5.91 -9.92 0.88
C PHE A 45 -5.22 -8.79 1.67
N ILE A 46 -5.44 -7.55 1.26
CA ILE A 46 -4.90 -6.37 1.96
C ILE A 46 -5.46 -6.29 3.40
N THR A 47 -6.76 -6.50 3.54
CA THR A 47 -7.41 -6.48 4.84
C THR A 47 -6.83 -7.54 5.78
N GLU A 48 -6.63 -8.76 5.28
CA GLU A 48 -6.03 -9.85 6.05
C GLU A 48 -4.57 -9.55 6.41
N PHE A 49 -3.82 -8.99 5.46
CA PHE A 49 -2.43 -8.61 5.68
C PHE A 49 -2.33 -7.61 6.84
N ASN A 50 -3.25 -6.66 6.87
CA ASN A 50 -3.31 -5.68 7.95
C ASN A 50 -3.72 -6.31 9.30
N LYS A 51 -4.67 -7.22 9.29
CA LYS A 51 -5.10 -7.92 10.52
C LYS A 51 -3.95 -8.67 11.17
N GLU A 52 -3.08 -9.25 10.37
CA GLU A 52 -1.90 -9.95 10.88
C GLU A 52 -0.75 -9.01 11.18
N LYS A 53 -0.97 -7.70 11.06
CA LYS A 53 0.01 -6.65 11.33
C LYS A 53 1.31 -6.81 10.54
N LYS A 54 1.19 -7.37 9.36
CA LYS A 54 2.32 -7.46 8.42
C LYS A 54 2.53 -6.12 7.73
N ILE A 55 3.74 -5.90 7.25
CA ILE A 55 4.12 -4.61 6.66
C ILE A 55 3.38 -4.37 5.34
N ILE A 56 2.67 -3.26 5.27
CA ILE A 56 2.06 -2.78 4.03
C ILE A 56 2.78 -1.50 3.64
N ALA A 57 3.48 -1.54 2.52
CA ALA A 57 4.23 -0.41 1.99
C ALA A 57 3.48 0.15 0.78
N CYS A 58 3.03 1.39 0.87
CA CYS A 58 2.16 1.99 -0.12
C CYS A 58 2.74 3.31 -0.62
N ILE A 59 2.70 3.52 -1.93
CA ILE A 59 3.21 4.73 -2.56
C ILE A 59 2.17 5.32 -3.51
N CYS A 60 2.07 6.64 -3.52
CA CYS A 60 1.31 7.40 -4.50
C CYS A 60 -0.18 7.02 -4.47
N SER A 61 -0.74 6.67 -5.63
CA SER A 61 -2.15 6.30 -5.77
C SER A 61 -2.49 4.92 -5.19
N GLY A 62 -1.50 4.18 -4.72
CA GLY A 62 -1.73 2.92 -4.01
C GLY A 62 -2.62 3.09 -2.79
N ALA A 63 -2.68 4.29 -2.22
CA ALA A 63 -3.56 4.62 -1.10
C ALA A 63 -5.05 4.35 -1.42
N GLN A 64 -5.44 4.34 -2.69
CA GLN A 64 -6.80 3.96 -3.09
C GLN A 64 -7.16 2.56 -2.56
N LEU A 65 -6.20 1.65 -2.61
CA LEU A 65 -6.41 0.28 -2.14
C LEU A 65 -6.56 0.22 -0.63
N LEU A 66 -5.81 1.07 0.09
CA LEU A 66 -5.92 1.16 1.55
C LEU A 66 -7.31 1.67 1.95
N ILE A 67 -7.82 2.65 1.22
CA ILE A 67 -9.17 3.19 1.46
C ILE A 67 -10.21 2.08 1.22
N SER A 68 -10.11 1.38 0.09
CA SER A 68 -11.05 0.32 -0.24
C SER A 68 -11.01 -0.84 0.76
N ALA A 69 -9.82 -1.14 1.31
CA ALA A 69 -9.66 -2.17 2.32
C ALA A 69 -10.08 -1.71 3.72
N LYS A 70 -10.43 -0.43 3.88
CA LYS A 70 -10.90 0.16 5.14
C LYS A 70 -9.88 0.04 6.27
N VAL A 71 -8.60 0.25 5.94
CA VAL A 71 -7.52 0.13 6.91
C VAL A 71 -6.89 1.47 7.31
N VAL A 72 -7.49 2.59 6.89
CA VAL A 72 -6.91 3.93 7.11
C VAL A 72 -7.50 4.70 8.28
N LYS A 73 -8.64 4.30 8.81
CA LYS A 73 -9.35 5.05 9.84
C LYS A 73 -8.48 5.27 11.08
N GLY A 74 -8.30 6.53 11.46
CA GLY A 74 -7.52 6.89 12.65
C GLY A 74 -6.00 6.76 12.46
N ARG A 75 -5.54 6.49 11.26
CA ARG A 75 -4.12 6.25 10.98
C ARG A 75 -3.51 7.41 10.20
N LYS A 76 -2.22 7.64 10.43
CA LYS A 76 -1.46 8.62 9.66
C LYS A 76 -1.09 8.00 8.31
N ILE A 77 -1.55 8.60 7.24
CA ILE A 77 -1.36 8.08 5.88
C ILE A 77 -0.89 9.20 4.96
N ALA A 78 0.17 8.94 4.20
CA ALA A 78 0.53 9.74 3.04
C ALA A 78 -0.06 9.06 1.81
N GLY A 79 -0.55 9.85 0.90
CA GLY A 79 -1.02 9.38 -0.40
C GLY A 79 -0.72 10.45 -1.43
N TYR A 80 -0.90 10.12 -2.71
CA TYR A 80 -0.69 11.13 -3.74
C TYR A 80 -1.52 12.37 -3.41
N TYR A 81 -0.98 13.54 -3.70
CA TYR A 81 -1.53 14.82 -3.23
C TYR A 81 -3.01 15.04 -3.54
N SER A 82 -3.46 14.54 -4.70
CA SER A 82 -4.88 14.66 -5.08
C SER A 82 -5.83 13.81 -4.23
N MET A 83 -5.30 12.95 -3.38
CA MET A 83 -6.09 12.03 -2.55
C MET A 83 -6.33 12.55 -1.14
N GLU A 84 -5.90 13.76 -0.84
CA GLU A 84 -6.05 14.29 0.53
C GLU A 84 -7.50 14.21 1.01
N ASP A 85 -8.43 14.73 0.21
CA ASP A 85 -9.85 14.73 0.59
C ASP A 85 -10.39 13.31 0.77
N ASP A 86 -9.99 12.40 -0.12
CA ASP A 86 -10.45 11.01 -0.07
C ASP A 86 -9.96 10.31 1.20
N LEU A 87 -8.70 10.54 1.56
CA LEU A 87 -8.12 9.97 2.77
C LEU A 87 -8.77 10.53 4.02
N VAL A 88 -8.97 11.85 4.08
CA VAL A 88 -9.64 12.49 5.21
C VAL A 88 -11.08 11.98 5.33
N ASN A 89 -11.80 11.88 4.22
CA ASN A 89 -13.17 11.37 4.22
C ASN A 89 -13.25 9.91 4.66
N ALA A 90 -12.20 9.13 4.41
CA ALA A 90 -12.12 7.75 4.86
C ALA A 90 -11.70 7.61 6.34
N GLY A 91 -11.43 8.72 7.01
CA GLY A 91 -11.08 8.75 8.42
C GLY A 91 -9.59 8.73 8.72
N ALA A 92 -8.74 8.84 7.70
CA ALA A 92 -7.29 8.91 7.89
C ALA A 92 -6.86 10.29 8.37
N ILE A 93 -5.69 10.33 9.00
CA ILE A 93 -4.98 11.57 9.31
C ILE A 93 -3.99 11.79 8.18
N TYR A 94 -4.38 12.60 7.19
CA TYR A 94 -3.52 12.85 6.03
C TYR A 94 -2.22 13.51 6.48
N THR A 95 -1.10 12.93 6.12
CA THR A 95 0.22 13.38 6.58
C THR A 95 1.16 13.51 5.39
N ASP A 96 1.60 14.73 5.10
CA ASP A 96 2.50 15.00 3.98
C ASP A 96 3.94 15.08 4.47
N LYS A 97 4.60 13.94 4.52
CA LYS A 97 6.02 13.79 4.89
C LYS A 97 6.68 12.79 3.95
N PRO A 98 8.01 12.83 3.80
CA PRO A 98 8.72 11.91 2.89
C PRO A 98 8.44 10.44 3.14
N ALA A 99 8.31 10.05 4.40
CA ALA A 99 7.89 8.70 4.76
C ALA A 99 7.02 8.78 6.01
N VAL A 100 5.85 8.14 5.96
CA VAL A 100 4.91 8.12 7.08
C VAL A 100 4.79 6.69 7.57
N VAL A 101 5.19 6.45 8.82
CA VAL A 101 5.09 5.15 9.46
C VAL A 101 3.99 5.22 10.50
N ASP A 102 2.98 4.37 10.35
CA ASP A 102 1.94 4.18 11.35
C ASP A 102 1.80 2.69 11.59
N ASP A 103 2.45 2.21 12.65
CA ASP A 103 2.56 0.80 12.99
C ASP A 103 3.07 -0.03 11.79
N ASN A 104 2.24 -0.87 11.21
CA ASN A 104 2.61 -1.75 10.10
C ASN A 104 2.43 -1.12 8.71
N ILE A 105 1.86 0.07 8.62
CA ILE A 105 1.62 0.72 7.32
C ILE A 105 2.63 1.85 7.11
N ILE A 106 3.37 1.77 6.00
CA ILE A 106 4.41 2.75 5.65
C ILE A 106 4.06 3.34 4.30
N THR A 107 3.82 4.65 4.28
CA THR A 107 3.30 5.33 3.09
C THR A 107 4.18 6.50 2.66
N THR A 108 4.11 6.83 1.39
CA THR A 108 4.70 8.04 0.81
C THR A 108 3.84 8.52 -0.35
N ALA A 109 3.87 9.83 -0.61
CA ALA A 109 3.01 10.43 -1.63
C ALA A 109 3.55 10.28 -3.05
N HIS A 110 4.88 10.24 -3.22
CA HIS A 110 5.49 10.40 -4.54
C HIS A 110 6.82 9.65 -4.62
N TYR A 111 7.16 9.19 -5.82
CA TYR A 111 8.41 8.46 -6.06
C TYR A 111 9.67 9.28 -5.72
N LYS A 112 9.59 10.60 -5.69
CA LYS A 112 10.73 11.43 -5.29
C LYS A 112 11.23 11.12 -3.87
N ASP A 113 10.36 10.61 -3.02
CA ASP A 113 10.66 10.26 -1.64
C ASP A 113 10.80 8.74 -1.44
N MET A 114 11.00 8.00 -2.52
CA MET A 114 11.15 6.55 -2.47
C MET A 114 12.32 6.11 -1.57
N GLY A 115 13.41 6.88 -1.54
CA GLY A 115 14.57 6.57 -0.69
C GLY A 115 14.21 6.51 0.79
N PRO A 116 13.70 7.59 1.40
CA PRO A 116 13.26 7.57 2.79
C PRO A 116 12.21 6.50 3.06
N TRP A 117 11.26 6.31 2.14
CA TRP A 117 10.21 5.30 2.26
C TRP A 117 10.79 3.89 2.31
N MET A 118 11.67 3.54 1.37
CA MET A 118 12.32 2.22 1.36
C MET A 118 13.15 1.99 2.62
N ARG A 119 13.82 3.03 3.11
CA ARG A 119 14.60 2.94 4.34
C ARG A 119 13.74 2.54 5.53
N GLU A 120 12.57 3.15 5.65
CA GLU A 120 11.64 2.82 6.73
C GLU A 120 11.06 1.40 6.60
N ILE A 121 10.81 0.94 5.36
CA ILE A 121 10.35 -0.43 5.13
C ILE A 121 11.39 -1.44 5.58
N ILE A 122 12.64 -1.22 5.18
CA ILE A 122 13.76 -2.11 5.55
C ILE A 122 13.95 -2.13 7.07
N LYS A 123 13.94 -0.95 7.68
CA LYS A 123 14.07 -0.81 9.13
C LYS A 123 12.97 -1.58 9.87
N LYS A 124 11.73 -1.47 9.40
CA LYS A 124 10.60 -2.18 10.01
C LYS A 124 10.72 -3.70 9.83
N ALA A 125 11.20 -4.13 8.67
CA ALA A 125 11.36 -5.55 8.36
C ALA A 125 12.44 -6.22 9.24
N GLU A 126 13.39 -5.45 9.76
CA GLU A 126 14.48 -5.94 10.61
C GLU A 126 14.08 -6.07 12.08
N THR A 127 12.92 -5.56 12.46
CA THR A 127 12.44 -5.64 13.87
C THR A 127 11.47 -6.84 14.14
#